data_1e5b1f6aa61ec379f2cd190c7c4da9cf
#
_entry.id   1e5b1f6aa61ec379f2cd190c7c4da9cf
#
_cell.length_a   1.000
_cell.length_b   1.000
_cell.length_c   1.000
_cell.angle_alpha   90.00
_cell.angle_beta   90.00
_cell.angle_gamma   90.00
#
_symmetry.space_group_name_H-M   'P 1'
#
loop_
_entity.id
_entity.type
_entity.pdbx_description
1 polymer ?
#
loop_
_entity_poly.entity_id
_entity_poly.type
_entity_poly.pdbx_seq_one_letter_code
_entity_poly.pdbx_strand_id
1 'polypeptide(L)'
;MYSRFLKKSYSRKGAKAQRKPQRIQLGVRQALRLCAFAGVILLLTSCAHQKPVMTAAAQTITRPAGVLRVCADPNNLPFSNQRLEGFENKIADLLAQDLGERVEYTWWAQRRGFFRNTLKAGMCDVVIGVPAGFEMALTTKPYYRSTYVFLSRKDRHLDVKSFDDPVLKKLRIGVQIIGDDQSNAPPAHALTRRNIVENVKGFTLYGDYSQQNPPARIVDAVGEGDIDLAIVWGPLAGYFAKQSRVPMEVVPVSPQIDQPFLPFVFDIAMGVRRGDQELRDQLDQFLEKRRPEIEKILEEYKVPKVEGGNGV
;
A
#
# COMPACT_ATOMS: atom_id res chain seq x y z
N MET A 1 -19.11 3.69 -54.92
CA MET A 1 -18.46 2.48 -55.49
C MET A 1 -17.96 1.64 -54.34
N TYR A 2 -18.57 0.50 -54.15
CA TYR A 2 -18.09 -0.86 -53.85
C TYR A 2 -17.01 -0.99 -52.75
N SER A 3 -17.11 -1.83 -51.70
CA SER A 3 -17.71 -3.17 -51.47
C SER A 3 -17.55 -3.49 -49.98
N ARG A 4 -18.53 -3.86 -49.22
CA ARG A 4 -18.98 -5.15 -48.68
C ARG A 4 -17.89 -6.25 -48.52
N PHE A 5 -17.95 -6.84 -47.31
CA PHE A 5 -17.59 -8.21 -46.85
C PHE A 5 -16.74 -8.16 -45.58
N LEU A 6 -16.94 -8.90 -44.51
CA LEU A 6 -17.75 -10.08 -44.16
C LEU A 6 -17.88 -10.14 -42.62
N LYS A 7 -19.08 -10.47 -42.14
CA LYS A 7 -19.36 -11.01 -40.80
C LYS A 7 -18.77 -12.41 -40.69
N LYS A 8 -18.05 -12.72 -39.62
CA LYS A 8 -17.91 -14.11 -39.15
C LYS A 8 -18.21 -14.15 -37.64
N SER A 9 -19.41 -14.67 -37.37
CA SER A 9 -19.84 -15.18 -36.08
C SER A 9 -19.07 -16.47 -35.78
N TYR A 10 -18.50 -16.57 -34.57
CA TYR A 10 -18.08 -17.83 -33.98
C TYR A 10 -18.85 -18.07 -32.69
N SER A 11 -19.95 -18.82 -32.83
CA SER A 11 -20.61 -19.49 -31.73
C SER A 11 -19.75 -20.68 -31.31
N ARG A 12 -19.35 -20.76 -30.06
CA ARG A 12 -18.91 -22.01 -29.42
C ARG A 12 -19.73 -22.25 -28.16
N LYS A 13 -20.70 -23.14 -28.33
CA LYS A 13 -21.30 -23.90 -27.25
C LYS A 13 -20.23 -24.82 -26.66
N GLY A 14 -20.00 -24.77 -25.38
CA GLY A 14 -19.09 -25.64 -24.64
C GLY A 14 -19.72 -26.04 -23.31
N ALA A 15 -20.01 -27.32 -23.21
CA ALA A 15 -20.79 -28.06 -22.24
C ALA A 15 -20.42 -27.83 -20.77
N LYS A 16 -21.46 -27.70 -19.94
CA LYS A 16 -21.43 -27.85 -18.49
C LYS A 16 -21.20 -29.32 -18.12
N ALA A 17 -20.08 -29.62 -17.47
CA ALA A 17 -19.90 -30.88 -16.75
C ALA A 17 -20.32 -30.69 -15.30
N GLN A 18 -21.50 -31.18 -14.94
CA GLN A 18 -21.95 -31.33 -13.56
C GLN A 18 -21.25 -32.55 -12.95
N ARG A 19 -20.41 -32.35 -11.94
CA ARG A 19 -19.96 -33.43 -11.05
C ARG A 19 -20.86 -33.49 -9.83
N LYS A 20 -21.62 -34.61 -9.71
CA LYS A 20 -22.39 -34.99 -8.52
C LYS A 20 -21.44 -35.43 -7.40
N PRO A 21 -21.75 -35.13 -6.11
CA PRO A 21 -21.00 -35.68 -4.99
C PRO A 21 -21.44 -37.14 -4.72
N GLN A 22 -20.45 -38.04 -4.65
CA GLN A 22 -20.67 -39.43 -4.21
C GLN A 22 -20.83 -39.44 -2.67
N ARG A 23 -21.97 -39.92 -2.23
CA ARG A 23 -22.24 -40.33 -0.84
C ARG A 23 -21.52 -41.64 -0.53
N ILE A 24 -20.63 -41.64 0.44
CA ILE A 24 -20.08 -42.86 1.03
C ILE A 24 -21.03 -43.28 2.15
N GLN A 25 -21.72 -44.42 1.97
CA GLN A 25 -22.48 -45.07 3.04
C GLN A 25 -21.52 -45.92 3.90
N LEU A 26 -21.43 -45.63 5.18
CA LEU A 26 -20.85 -46.54 6.17
C LEU A 26 -21.89 -47.58 6.55
N GLY A 27 -21.63 -48.83 6.23
CA GLY A 27 -22.37 -49.97 6.72
C GLY A 27 -21.92 -50.40 8.12
N VAL A 28 -22.82 -50.28 9.06
CA VAL A 28 -22.68 -50.86 10.40
C VAL A 28 -23.02 -52.31 10.30
N ARG A 29 -22.11 -53.24 10.65
CA ARG A 29 -22.45 -54.60 11.05
C ARG A 29 -21.79 -54.94 12.37
N GLN A 30 -22.67 -55.19 13.34
CA GLN A 30 -22.41 -55.80 14.64
C GLN A 30 -21.80 -57.19 14.50
N ALA A 31 -20.85 -57.52 15.32
CA ALA A 31 -20.64 -58.90 15.81
C ALA A 31 -20.16 -58.86 17.26
N LEU A 32 -21.09 -59.12 18.19
CA LEU A 32 -20.78 -59.55 19.52
C LEU A 32 -20.19 -60.97 19.48
N ARG A 33 -19.09 -61.22 20.16
CA ARG A 33 -18.81 -62.50 20.83
C ARG A 33 -17.98 -62.27 22.07
N LEU A 34 -18.58 -62.71 23.20
CA LEU A 34 -17.94 -62.91 24.51
C LEU A 34 -16.82 -63.95 24.43
N CYS A 35 -15.73 -63.72 25.12
CA CYS A 35 -15.03 -64.80 25.87
C CYS A 35 -14.24 -64.14 27.03
N ALA A 36 -14.44 -64.75 28.19
CA ALA A 36 -13.89 -64.39 29.48
C ALA A 36 -12.50 -65.02 29.74
N PHE A 37 -11.83 -64.52 30.76
CA PHE A 37 -10.70 -65.05 31.56
C PHE A 37 -9.27 -64.83 31.03
N ALA A 38 -8.53 -63.98 31.70
CA ALA A 38 -7.42 -64.35 32.57
C ALA A 38 -6.61 -63.06 32.94
N GLY A 39 -6.48 -62.80 34.21
CA GLY A 39 -5.70 -61.66 34.69
C GLY A 39 -4.18 -61.85 34.52
N VAL A 40 -3.56 -60.85 33.97
CA VAL A 40 -2.13 -60.57 34.13
C VAL A 40 -1.98 -59.10 34.37
N ILE A 41 -1.57 -58.77 35.60
CA ILE A 41 -1.17 -57.39 35.97
C ILE A 41 0.14 -57.13 35.29
N LEU A 42 0.15 -56.44 34.17
CA LEU A 42 1.33 -55.85 33.58
C LEU A 42 1.39 -54.36 33.94
N LEU A 43 2.32 -54.06 34.85
CA LEU A 43 2.76 -52.68 35.09
C LEU A 43 3.29 -52.08 33.80
N LEU A 44 2.42 -51.41 33.06
CA LEU A 44 2.83 -50.58 31.92
C LEU A 44 3.32 -49.24 32.48
N THR A 45 4.64 -49.10 32.65
CA THR A 45 5.30 -47.81 32.71
C THR A 45 5.03 -47.08 31.40
N SER A 46 4.06 -46.15 31.45
CA SER A 46 3.77 -45.24 30.37
C SER A 46 4.94 -44.26 30.19
N CYS A 47 5.90 -44.58 29.37
CA CYS A 47 6.81 -43.59 28.82
C CYS A 47 6.04 -42.63 27.95
N ALA A 48 5.55 -41.53 28.54
CA ALA A 48 5.04 -40.40 27.82
C ALA A 48 6.20 -39.88 26.89
N HIS A 49 6.15 -40.27 25.63
CA HIS A 49 6.95 -39.64 24.59
C HIS A 49 6.43 -38.22 24.44
N GLN A 50 6.96 -37.28 25.24
CA GLN A 50 6.85 -35.86 24.96
C GLN A 50 7.59 -35.63 23.63
N LYS A 51 6.82 -35.47 22.56
CA LYS A 51 7.38 -34.90 21.33
C LYS A 51 7.99 -33.55 21.69
N PRO A 52 9.28 -33.32 21.39
CA PRO A 52 9.84 -31.99 21.61
C PRO A 52 9.00 -31.00 20.78
N VAL A 53 8.36 -30.09 21.48
CA VAL A 53 7.80 -28.88 20.84
C VAL A 53 9.04 -28.14 20.33
N MET A 54 9.36 -28.34 19.06
CA MET A 54 10.32 -27.47 18.37
C MET A 54 9.68 -26.09 18.34
N THR A 55 9.96 -25.29 19.34
CA THR A 55 9.82 -23.84 19.26
C THR A 55 10.73 -23.46 18.11
N ALA A 56 10.13 -23.14 16.95
CA ALA A 56 10.87 -22.50 15.89
C ALA A 56 11.49 -21.24 16.49
N ALA A 57 12.77 -21.31 16.80
CA ALA A 57 13.52 -20.12 17.19
C ALA A 57 13.31 -19.12 16.06
N ALA A 58 12.67 -18.01 16.35
CA ALA A 58 12.56 -16.91 15.42
C ALA A 58 13.97 -16.61 14.96
N GLN A 59 14.27 -16.87 13.69
CA GLN A 59 15.57 -16.54 13.13
C GLN A 59 15.72 -15.03 13.28
N THR A 60 16.55 -14.62 14.22
CA THR A 60 16.91 -13.21 14.40
C THR A 60 17.67 -12.82 13.13
N ILE A 61 17.00 -12.14 12.22
CA ILE A 61 17.64 -11.60 11.02
C ILE A 61 18.54 -10.48 11.51
N THR A 62 19.82 -10.77 11.68
CA THR A 62 20.82 -9.79 12.11
C THR A 62 21.08 -8.80 10.97
N ARG A 63 21.03 -7.51 11.30
CA ARG A 63 21.42 -6.43 10.40
C ARG A 63 22.97 -6.43 10.27
N PRO A 64 23.53 -6.30 9.04
CA PRO A 64 24.95 -6.11 8.88
C PRO A 64 25.42 -4.84 9.59
N ALA A 65 26.51 -4.89 10.31
CA ALA A 65 27.08 -3.71 10.99
C ALA A 65 27.48 -2.63 9.96
N GLY A 66 27.18 -1.37 10.27
CA GLY A 66 27.54 -0.22 9.45
C GLY A 66 26.69 -0.06 8.17
N VAL A 67 25.57 -0.79 8.05
CA VAL A 67 24.71 -0.75 6.87
C VAL A 67 23.24 -0.60 7.27
N LEU A 68 22.61 0.45 6.79
CA LEU A 68 21.16 0.62 6.83
C LEU A 68 20.55 0.13 5.51
N ARG A 69 19.82 -0.98 5.56
CA ARG A 69 19.14 -1.52 4.37
C ARG A 69 17.72 -0.96 4.27
N VAL A 70 17.45 -0.22 3.19
CA VAL A 70 16.17 0.45 2.95
C VAL A 70 15.42 -0.24 1.82
N CYS A 71 14.16 -0.62 2.05
CA CYS A 71 13.27 -1.06 0.98
C CYS A 71 12.57 0.15 0.36
N ALA A 72 12.70 0.31 -0.95
CA ALA A 72 12.12 1.43 -1.67
C ALA A 72 11.69 1.05 -3.09
N ASP A 73 10.83 1.85 -3.69
CA ASP A 73 10.47 1.71 -5.10
C ASP A 73 11.50 2.41 -5.99
N PRO A 74 11.98 1.78 -7.05
CA PRO A 74 13.00 2.35 -7.93
C PRO A 74 12.51 3.50 -8.81
N ASN A 75 11.17 3.73 -8.91
CA ASN A 75 10.59 4.74 -9.79
C ASN A 75 9.24 5.28 -9.28
N ASN A 76 9.22 5.84 -8.06
CA ASN A 76 8.02 6.32 -7.36
C ASN A 76 8.24 7.72 -6.77
N LEU A 77 8.64 8.71 -7.60
CA LEU A 77 8.70 10.10 -7.13
C LEU A 77 7.29 10.60 -6.73
N PRO A 78 7.20 11.42 -5.71
CA PRO A 78 8.27 12.10 -4.94
C PRO A 78 8.91 11.29 -3.82
N PHE A 79 8.49 10.04 -3.59
CA PHE A 79 8.94 9.22 -2.46
C PHE A 79 10.36 8.70 -2.67
N SER A 80 10.58 7.86 -3.66
CA SER A 80 11.88 7.26 -3.95
C SER A 80 12.11 6.99 -5.44
N ASN A 81 13.36 6.98 -5.85
CA ASN A 81 13.80 6.44 -7.14
C ASN A 81 15.26 5.99 -7.06
N GLN A 82 15.74 5.28 -8.08
CA GLN A 82 17.13 4.80 -8.16
C GLN A 82 18.16 5.93 -8.28
N ARG A 83 17.75 7.14 -8.70
CA ARG A 83 18.62 8.32 -8.72
C ARG A 83 18.68 9.03 -7.37
N LEU A 84 18.01 8.51 -6.35
CA LEU A 84 17.99 9.03 -4.97
C LEU A 84 17.42 10.46 -4.88
N GLU A 85 16.48 10.79 -5.75
CA GLU A 85 15.88 12.11 -5.86
C GLU A 85 14.62 12.29 -5.00
N GLY A 86 14.07 11.21 -4.44
CA GLY A 86 12.86 11.27 -3.63
C GLY A 86 13.10 11.77 -2.20
N PHE A 87 12.06 12.29 -1.56
CA PHE A 87 12.20 12.77 -0.18
C PHE A 87 12.46 11.63 0.82
N GLU A 88 11.96 10.43 0.57
CA GLU A 88 12.28 9.25 1.40
C GLU A 88 13.74 8.82 1.23
N ASN A 89 14.34 9.01 0.04
CA ASN A 89 15.78 8.81 -0.14
C ASN A 89 16.57 9.80 0.72
N LYS A 90 16.20 11.08 0.73
CA LYS A 90 16.87 12.12 1.54
C LYS A 90 16.73 11.85 3.04
N ILE A 91 15.56 11.39 3.49
CA ILE A 91 15.33 11.01 4.89
C ILE A 91 16.17 9.76 5.25
N ALA A 92 16.28 8.78 4.34
CA ALA A 92 17.12 7.60 4.54
C ALA A 92 18.62 7.96 4.67
N ASP A 93 19.10 8.89 3.85
CA ASP A 93 20.47 9.40 3.94
C ASP A 93 20.71 10.13 5.27
N LEU A 94 19.76 10.97 5.71
CA LEU A 94 19.82 11.66 7.00
C LEU A 94 19.83 10.67 8.17
N LEU A 95 19.03 9.61 8.09
CA LEU A 95 18.98 8.54 9.08
C LEU A 95 20.31 7.78 9.15
N ALA A 96 20.87 7.39 8.00
CA ALA A 96 22.13 6.69 7.93
C ALA A 96 23.29 7.52 8.50
N GLN A 97 23.33 8.82 8.22
CA GLN A 97 24.29 9.76 8.83
C GLN A 97 24.14 9.80 10.35
N ASP A 98 22.92 9.82 10.87
CA ASP A 98 22.68 9.86 12.32
C ASP A 98 23.10 8.56 13.02
N LEU A 99 22.98 7.41 12.32
CA LEU A 99 23.41 6.11 12.81
C LEU A 99 24.89 5.81 12.57
N GLY A 100 25.61 6.62 11.81
CA GLY A 100 26.99 6.35 11.39
C GLY A 100 27.10 5.18 10.43
N GLU A 101 26.09 4.98 9.58
CA GLU A 101 25.96 3.88 8.64
C GLU A 101 25.91 4.37 7.18
N ARG A 102 26.05 3.46 6.23
CA ARG A 102 25.79 3.73 4.81
C ARG A 102 24.45 3.12 4.39
N VAL A 103 23.77 3.73 3.45
CA VAL A 103 22.50 3.22 2.92
C VAL A 103 22.76 2.16 1.84
N GLU A 104 22.06 1.05 1.92
CA GLU A 104 21.87 0.09 0.83
C GLU A 104 20.39 -0.06 0.51
N TYR A 105 20.03 0.01 -0.76
CA TYR A 105 18.64 -0.12 -1.17
C TYR A 105 18.30 -1.51 -1.66
N THR A 106 17.15 -2.02 -1.20
CA THR A 106 16.43 -3.13 -1.83
C THR A 106 15.30 -2.54 -2.66
N TRP A 107 15.51 -2.51 -3.97
CA TRP A 107 14.54 -1.95 -4.91
C TRP A 107 13.46 -2.95 -5.26
N TRP A 108 12.21 -2.56 -5.03
CA TRP A 108 11.04 -3.38 -5.34
C TRP A 108 9.82 -2.47 -5.58
N ALA A 109 8.98 -2.82 -6.59
CA ALA A 109 7.76 -2.07 -6.85
C ALA A 109 6.86 -2.01 -5.61
N GLN A 110 6.48 -0.81 -5.19
CA GLN A 110 5.64 -0.57 -4.00
C GLN A 110 4.17 -0.89 -4.29
N ARG A 111 3.93 -2.11 -4.69
CA ARG A 111 2.62 -2.69 -4.97
C ARG A 111 2.40 -3.95 -4.14
N ARG A 112 1.31 -4.68 -4.42
CA ARG A 112 1.00 -5.94 -3.72
C ARG A 112 2.21 -6.87 -3.61
N GLY A 113 2.48 -7.33 -2.40
CA GLY A 113 3.63 -8.20 -2.12
C GLY A 113 4.91 -7.48 -1.73
N PHE A 114 5.00 -6.15 -1.84
CA PHE A 114 6.18 -5.37 -1.45
C PHE A 114 6.70 -5.79 -0.07
N PHE A 115 5.93 -5.64 0.99
CA PHE A 115 6.34 -5.97 2.36
C PHE A 115 6.69 -7.43 2.56
N ARG A 116 5.97 -8.34 1.91
CA ARG A 116 6.23 -9.79 2.02
C ARG A 116 7.56 -10.17 1.43
N ASN A 117 7.88 -9.61 0.26
CA ASN A 117 9.07 -9.97 -0.52
C ASN A 117 10.30 -9.15 -0.14
N THR A 118 10.16 -8.12 0.67
CA THR A 118 11.25 -7.23 1.08
C THR A 118 11.45 -7.25 2.59
N LEU A 119 10.74 -6.42 3.36
CA LEU A 119 10.92 -6.26 4.80
C LEU A 119 10.73 -7.58 5.56
N LYS A 120 9.62 -8.29 5.30
CA LYS A 120 9.32 -9.57 5.96
C LYS A 120 10.29 -10.68 5.55
N ALA A 121 10.80 -10.65 4.33
CA ALA A 121 11.81 -11.59 3.84
C ALA A 121 13.23 -11.26 4.32
N GLY A 122 13.44 -10.19 5.11
CA GLY A 122 14.72 -9.80 5.63
C GLY A 122 15.67 -9.17 4.61
N MET A 123 15.15 -8.76 3.45
CA MET A 123 15.93 -8.13 2.38
C MET A 123 16.33 -6.69 2.73
N CYS A 124 15.62 -6.06 3.63
CA CYS A 124 15.90 -4.74 4.17
C CYS A 124 15.51 -4.64 5.65
N ASP A 125 15.81 -3.52 6.29
CA ASP A 125 15.56 -3.28 7.71
C ASP A 125 14.43 -2.27 7.93
N VAL A 126 14.29 -1.30 7.01
CA VAL A 126 13.34 -0.21 7.14
C VAL A 126 12.64 0.12 5.82
N VAL A 127 11.38 0.55 5.91
CA VAL A 127 10.61 1.26 4.89
C VAL A 127 10.32 2.66 5.45
N ILE A 128 10.68 3.70 4.72
CA ILE A 128 10.64 5.08 5.22
C ILE A 128 9.20 5.61 5.34
N GLY A 129 8.30 5.26 4.41
CA GLY A 129 6.92 5.72 4.41
C GLY A 129 5.89 4.60 4.46
N VAL A 130 5.20 4.48 5.60
CA VAL A 130 4.06 3.56 5.79
C VAL A 130 2.97 4.24 6.61
N PRO A 131 1.70 3.89 6.45
CA PRO A 131 0.67 4.35 7.38
C PRO A 131 0.98 3.90 8.81
N ALA A 132 0.83 4.79 9.79
CA ALA A 132 1.00 4.45 11.20
C ALA A 132 0.03 3.32 11.59
N GLY A 133 0.51 2.36 12.37
CA GLY A 133 -0.26 1.17 12.75
C GLY A 133 -0.44 0.14 11.63
N PHE A 134 0.34 0.22 10.55
CA PHE A 134 0.28 -0.74 9.44
C PHE A 134 0.59 -2.18 9.91
N GLU A 135 -0.35 -3.09 9.71
CA GLU A 135 -0.29 -4.44 10.29
C GLU A 135 0.90 -5.30 9.86
N MET A 136 1.51 -5.05 8.70
CA MET A 136 2.62 -5.87 8.19
C MET A 136 4.00 -5.44 8.68
N ALA A 137 4.08 -4.33 9.45
CA ALA A 137 5.31 -3.79 10.03
C ALA A 137 5.09 -3.37 11.50
N LEU A 138 6.18 -3.23 12.25
CA LEU A 138 6.18 -2.46 13.49
C LEU A 138 6.51 -1.01 13.11
N THR A 139 5.60 -0.07 13.42
CA THR A 139 5.74 1.32 13.00
C THR A 139 6.31 2.19 14.12
N THR A 140 7.05 3.23 13.73
CA THR A 140 7.45 4.34 14.60
C THR A 140 6.27 5.22 14.97
N LYS A 141 6.50 6.25 15.78
CA LYS A 141 5.63 7.42 15.83
C LYS A 141 5.55 8.05 14.44
N PRO A 142 4.40 8.65 14.07
CA PRO A 142 4.29 9.32 12.78
C PRO A 142 5.17 10.57 12.71
N TYR A 143 5.78 10.81 11.56
CA TYR A 143 6.62 11.99 11.35
C TYR A 143 5.99 13.03 10.42
N TYR A 144 4.92 12.67 9.68
CA TYR A 144 4.03 13.64 9.04
C TYR A 144 2.62 13.07 8.89
N ARG A 145 1.67 13.97 8.69
CA ARG A 145 0.27 13.67 8.41
C ARG A 145 -0.12 14.36 7.10
N SER A 146 -0.70 13.61 6.18
CA SER A 146 -1.12 14.15 4.89
C SER A 146 -2.48 13.59 4.47
N THR A 147 -3.02 14.13 3.37
CA THR A 147 -4.38 13.86 2.91
C THR A 147 -4.44 13.62 1.42
N TYR A 148 -5.51 12.98 0.95
CA TYR A 148 -5.90 13.07 -0.44
C TYR A 148 -6.33 14.49 -0.80
N VAL A 149 -6.12 14.87 -2.05
CA VAL A 149 -6.43 16.20 -2.56
C VAL A 149 -7.17 16.12 -3.88
N PHE A 150 -7.99 17.12 -4.14
CA PHE A 150 -8.47 17.45 -5.46
C PHE A 150 -7.41 18.29 -6.16
N LEU A 151 -7.01 17.88 -7.36
CA LEU A 151 -6.03 18.58 -8.19
C LEU A 151 -6.67 18.96 -9.51
N SER A 152 -6.69 20.23 -9.83
CA SER A 152 -7.23 20.77 -11.08
C SER A 152 -6.34 21.88 -11.64
N ARG A 153 -6.57 22.27 -12.90
CA ARG A 153 -5.95 23.47 -13.45
C ARG A 153 -6.56 24.70 -12.79
N LYS A 154 -5.72 25.64 -12.39
CA LYS A 154 -6.16 26.88 -11.73
C LYS A 154 -7.08 27.74 -12.61
N ASP A 155 -6.86 27.75 -13.93
CA ASP A 155 -7.68 28.49 -14.90
C ASP A 155 -9.10 27.93 -15.10
N ARG A 156 -9.38 26.72 -14.57
CA ARG A 156 -10.70 26.11 -14.61
C ARG A 156 -11.61 26.58 -13.47
N HIS A 157 -11.06 27.20 -12.43
CA HIS A 157 -11.82 27.74 -11.28
C HIS A 157 -12.79 26.71 -10.66
N LEU A 158 -12.34 25.45 -10.52
CA LEU A 158 -13.13 24.37 -9.93
C LEU A 158 -13.00 24.44 -8.39
N ASP A 159 -14.00 24.95 -7.71
CA ASP A 159 -14.03 25.02 -6.23
C ASP A 159 -14.57 23.72 -5.61
N VAL A 160 -13.95 22.59 -5.94
CA VAL A 160 -14.32 21.26 -5.45
C VAL A 160 -13.58 20.96 -4.15
N LYS A 161 -14.30 20.74 -3.06
CA LYS A 161 -13.75 20.42 -1.73
C LYS A 161 -14.25 19.09 -1.17
N SER A 162 -15.36 18.59 -1.69
CA SER A 162 -16.06 17.41 -1.16
C SER A 162 -16.44 16.44 -2.27
N PHE A 163 -16.53 15.17 -1.93
CA PHE A 163 -17.09 14.13 -2.80
C PHE A 163 -18.59 14.30 -3.05
N ASP A 164 -19.28 15.09 -2.24
CA ASP A 164 -20.72 15.37 -2.39
C ASP A 164 -21.01 16.51 -3.37
N ASP A 165 -19.98 17.13 -3.94
CA ASP A 165 -20.18 18.19 -4.92
C ASP A 165 -20.79 17.61 -6.20
N PRO A 166 -21.99 18.12 -6.62
CA PRO A 166 -22.68 17.62 -7.80
C PRO A 166 -21.92 17.82 -9.11
N VAL A 167 -20.95 18.74 -9.14
CA VAL A 167 -20.13 19.00 -10.34
C VAL A 167 -19.29 17.78 -10.72
N LEU A 168 -18.93 16.94 -9.76
CA LEU A 168 -18.14 15.72 -9.98
C LEU A 168 -18.79 14.78 -11.01
N LYS A 169 -20.11 14.76 -11.12
CA LYS A 169 -20.82 13.95 -12.12
C LYS A 169 -20.62 14.42 -13.56
N LYS A 170 -20.09 15.64 -13.73
CA LYS A 170 -19.89 16.26 -15.05
C LYS A 170 -18.42 16.36 -15.46
N LEU A 171 -17.50 16.13 -14.52
CA LEU A 171 -16.05 16.24 -14.74
C LEU A 171 -15.46 14.88 -15.14
N ARG A 172 -14.45 14.89 -16.00
CA ARG A 172 -13.58 13.72 -16.23
C ARG A 172 -12.62 13.62 -15.07
N ILE A 173 -12.74 12.58 -14.27
CA ILE A 173 -12.03 12.42 -13.00
C ILE A 173 -10.95 11.36 -13.12
N GLY A 174 -9.72 11.69 -12.74
CA GLY A 174 -8.63 10.75 -12.56
C GLY A 174 -8.50 10.24 -11.13
N VAL A 175 -8.32 8.94 -10.95
CA VAL A 175 -8.00 8.34 -9.66
C VAL A 175 -6.84 7.37 -9.77
N GLN A 176 -6.07 7.25 -8.70
CA GLN A 176 -5.01 6.26 -8.60
C GLN A 176 -5.61 4.86 -8.40
N ILE A 177 -5.10 3.89 -9.17
CA ILE A 177 -5.39 2.46 -8.99
C ILE A 177 -4.18 1.81 -8.33
N ILE A 178 -4.39 1.10 -7.21
CA ILE A 178 -3.31 0.50 -6.43
C ILE A 178 -2.83 -0.83 -7.03
N GLY A 179 -3.70 -1.56 -7.72
CA GLY A 179 -3.37 -2.86 -8.33
C GLY A 179 -4.49 -3.43 -9.20
N ASP A 180 -4.19 -4.58 -9.76
CA ASP A 180 -5.08 -5.37 -10.62
C ASP A 180 -6.01 -6.30 -9.81
N ASP A 181 -5.92 -6.27 -8.48
CA ASP A 181 -6.71 -7.09 -7.55
C ASP A 181 -7.96 -6.40 -6.99
N GLN A 182 -8.42 -5.34 -7.63
CA GLN A 182 -9.56 -4.50 -7.22
C GLN A 182 -9.35 -3.74 -5.89
N SER A 183 -8.16 -3.71 -5.35
CA SER A 183 -7.79 -2.82 -4.24
C SER A 183 -7.70 -1.39 -4.76
N ASN A 184 -8.74 -0.63 -4.58
CA ASN A 184 -8.77 0.77 -5.00
C ASN A 184 -8.36 1.71 -3.87
N ALA A 185 -7.82 2.87 -4.25
CA ALA A 185 -7.57 3.96 -3.31
C ALA A 185 -8.89 4.49 -2.70
N PRO A 186 -8.87 5.05 -1.48
CA PRO A 186 -10.05 5.61 -0.83
C PRO A 186 -10.92 6.52 -1.72
N PRO A 187 -10.34 7.41 -2.55
CA PRO A 187 -11.13 8.23 -3.48
C PRO A 187 -12.01 7.43 -4.46
N ALA A 188 -11.50 6.31 -4.98
CA ALA A 188 -12.28 5.48 -5.90
C ALA A 188 -13.52 4.87 -5.20
N HIS A 189 -13.36 4.44 -3.94
CA HIS A 189 -14.48 3.95 -3.14
C HIS A 189 -15.50 5.05 -2.84
N ALA A 190 -15.05 6.27 -2.52
CA ALA A 190 -15.93 7.41 -2.26
C ALA A 190 -16.76 7.80 -3.47
N LEU A 191 -16.16 7.81 -4.66
CA LEU A 191 -16.85 8.06 -5.93
C LEU A 191 -17.88 6.96 -6.24
N THR A 192 -17.49 5.68 -6.08
CA THR A 192 -18.38 4.53 -6.31
C THR A 192 -19.62 4.58 -5.40
N ARG A 193 -19.47 4.94 -4.13
CA ARG A 193 -20.59 5.09 -3.19
C ARG A 193 -21.62 6.15 -3.65
N ARG A 194 -21.18 7.11 -4.47
CA ARG A 194 -22.01 8.21 -5.03
C ARG A 194 -22.48 7.95 -6.45
N ASN A 195 -22.26 6.73 -6.95
CA ASN A 195 -22.54 6.34 -8.33
C ASN A 195 -21.82 7.22 -9.38
N ILE A 196 -20.61 7.67 -9.06
CA ILE A 196 -19.72 8.41 -9.96
C ILE A 196 -18.68 7.41 -10.44
N VAL A 197 -18.91 6.78 -11.60
CA VAL A 197 -18.07 5.69 -12.13
C VAL A 197 -17.75 5.89 -13.62
N GLU A 198 -18.75 6.27 -14.42
CA GLU A 198 -18.62 6.32 -15.89
C GLU A 198 -17.63 7.37 -16.39
N ASN A 199 -17.46 8.45 -15.63
CA ASN A 199 -16.56 9.55 -15.91
C ASN A 199 -15.23 9.47 -15.17
N VAL A 200 -14.92 8.30 -14.57
CA VAL A 200 -13.69 8.07 -13.81
C VAL A 200 -12.68 7.27 -14.61
N LYS A 201 -11.48 7.82 -14.78
CA LYS A 201 -10.32 7.19 -15.40
C LYS A 201 -9.32 6.74 -14.33
N GLY A 202 -8.97 5.46 -14.33
CA GLY A 202 -7.96 4.90 -13.45
C GLY A 202 -6.54 5.08 -13.97
N PHE A 203 -5.59 5.40 -13.09
CA PHE A 203 -4.17 5.52 -13.39
C PHE A 203 -3.38 4.54 -12.54
N THR A 204 -2.69 3.60 -13.20
CA THR A 204 -1.72 2.72 -12.53
C THR A 204 -0.40 3.47 -12.41
N LEU A 205 0.05 3.75 -11.18
CA LEU A 205 1.21 4.59 -10.91
C LEU A 205 2.47 3.81 -10.53
N TYR A 206 2.35 2.52 -10.20
CA TYR A 206 3.44 1.70 -9.67
C TYR A 206 3.90 0.62 -10.64
N GLY A 207 5.21 0.36 -10.64
CA GLY A 207 5.80 -0.80 -11.31
C GLY A 207 5.97 -0.68 -12.82
N ASP A 208 5.76 0.48 -13.41
CA ASP A 208 6.11 0.76 -14.80
C ASP A 208 7.50 1.42 -14.86
N TYR A 209 8.51 0.60 -15.08
CA TYR A 209 9.90 1.06 -15.17
C TYR A 209 10.35 1.46 -16.59
N SER A 210 9.47 1.31 -17.58
CA SER A 210 9.71 1.75 -18.95
C SER A 210 9.51 3.25 -19.13
N GLN A 211 8.79 3.89 -18.21
CA GLN A 211 8.47 5.31 -18.25
C GLN A 211 9.24 6.09 -17.18
N GLN A 212 9.59 7.31 -17.51
CA GLN A 212 10.12 8.24 -16.54
C GLN A 212 8.97 8.77 -15.68
N ASN A 213 9.09 8.65 -14.34
CA ASN A 213 8.12 9.16 -13.36
C ASN A 213 6.65 8.73 -13.64
N PRO A 214 6.30 7.43 -13.60
CA PRO A 214 4.93 6.98 -13.81
C PRO A 214 3.90 7.70 -12.94
N PRO A 215 4.19 8.09 -11.67
CA PRO A 215 3.28 8.86 -10.84
C PRO A 215 2.91 10.25 -11.38
N ALA A 216 3.72 10.85 -12.24
CA ALA A 216 3.42 12.16 -12.85
C ALA A 216 2.22 12.10 -13.79
N ARG A 217 1.97 10.96 -14.44
CA ARG A 217 0.96 10.79 -15.51
C ARG A 217 -0.42 11.32 -15.17
N ILE A 218 -0.86 11.17 -13.95
CA ILE A 218 -2.19 11.63 -13.54
C ILE A 218 -2.23 13.17 -13.42
N VAL A 219 -1.11 13.79 -13.02
CA VAL A 219 -0.97 15.25 -12.95
C VAL A 219 -0.80 15.83 -14.36
N ASP A 220 -0.03 15.17 -15.20
CA ASP A 220 0.16 15.56 -16.62
C ASP A 220 -1.19 15.51 -17.36
N ALA A 221 -2.01 14.48 -17.15
CA ALA A 221 -3.32 14.36 -17.75
C ALA A 221 -4.28 15.51 -17.33
N VAL A 222 -4.15 16.07 -16.12
CA VAL A 222 -4.85 17.30 -15.73
C VAL A 222 -4.31 18.50 -16.51
N GLY A 223 -2.97 18.63 -16.60
CA GLY A 223 -2.30 19.72 -17.32
C GLY A 223 -2.64 19.77 -18.80
N GLU A 224 -2.68 18.62 -19.44
CA GLU A 224 -2.99 18.43 -20.86
C GLU A 224 -4.49 18.55 -21.15
N GLY A 225 -5.33 18.49 -20.11
CA GLY A 225 -6.78 18.57 -20.24
C GLY A 225 -7.43 17.24 -20.64
N ASP A 226 -6.74 16.12 -20.50
CA ASP A 226 -7.29 14.77 -20.72
C ASP A 226 -8.32 14.41 -19.65
N ILE A 227 -8.11 14.91 -18.44
CA ILE A 227 -9.04 14.90 -17.31
C ILE A 227 -9.20 16.30 -16.74
N ASP A 228 -10.32 16.58 -16.13
CA ASP A 228 -10.63 17.90 -15.57
C ASP A 228 -10.15 18.02 -14.12
N LEU A 229 -10.15 16.88 -13.39
CA LEU A 229 -9.85 16.80 -11.98
C LEU A 229 -9.13 15.48 -11.69
N ALA A 230 -8.09 15.50 -10.87
CA ALA A 230 -7.52 14.29 -10.29
C ALA A 230 -7.77 14.26 -8.78
N ILE A 231 -8.00 13.06 -8.22
CA ILE A 231 -8.10 12.87 -6.78
C ILE A 231 -7.00 11.92 -6.37
N VAL A 232 -5.94 12.48 -5.78
CA VAL A 232 -4.67 11.80 -5.58
C VAL A 232 -4.10 12.06 -4.19
N TRP A 233 -3.13 11.25 -3.79
CA TRP A 233 -2.39 11.47 -2.55
C TRP A 233 -1.63 12.80 -2.59
N GLY A 234 -1.78 13.59 -1.52
CA GLY A 234 -1.29 14.96 -1.45
C GLY A 234 0.20 15.15 -1.78
N PRO A 235 1.13 14.37 -1.22
CA PRO A 235 2.56 14.47 -1.55
C PRO A 235 2.85 14.34 -3.06
N LEU A 236 2.17 13.43 -3.75
CA LEU A 236 2.28 13.29 -5.20
C LEU A 236 1.78 14.55 -5.91
N ALA A 237 0.59 15.01 -5.54
CA ALA A 237 0.01 16.21 -6.13
C ALA A 237 0.90 17.45 -5.93
N GLY A 238 1.34 17.69 -4.70
CA GLY A 238 2.15 18.86 -4.35
C GLY A 238 3.47 18.92 -5.13
N TYR A 239 4.15 17.78 -5.22
CA TYR A 239 5.42 17.68 -5.93
C TYR A 239 5.29 17.93 -7.44
N PHE A 240 4.38 17.21 -8.13
CA PHE A 240 4.25 17.34 -9.58
C PHE A 240 3.50 18.60 -9.99
N ALA A 241 2.57 19.11 -9.18
CA ALA A 241 1.95 20.42 -9.42
C ALA A 241 2.96 21.56 -9.44
N LYS A 242 3.99 21.51 -8.57
CA LYS A 242 5.09 22.49 -8.56
C LYS A 242 5.92 22.45 -9.85
N GLN A 243 6.03 21.29 -10.49
CA GLN A 243 6.82 21.10 -11.71
C GLN A 243 5.99 21.30 -12.99
N SER A 244 4.67 21.35 -12.86
CA SER A 244 3.78 21.53 -14.01
C SER A 244 4.00 22.88 -14.68
N ARG A 245 3.95 22.88 -16.01
CA ARG A 245 3.96 24.12 -16.80
C ARG A 245 2.65 24.91 -16.70
N VAL A 246 1.58 24.23 -16.34
CA VAL A 246 0.25 24.80 -16.15
C VAL A 246 0.03 25.02 -14.66
N PRO A 247 -0.38 26.22 -14.22
CA PRO A 247 -0.70 26.46 -12.80
C PRO A 247 -1.81 25.51 -12.31
N MET A 248 -1.50 24.78 -11.25
CA MET A 248 -2.42 23.83 -10.62
C MET A 248 -2.98 24.37 -9.32
N GLU A 249 -4.18 23.95 -8.99
CA GLU A 249 -4.82 24.13 -7.70
C GLU A 249 -4.88 22.79 -6.98
N VAL A 250 -4.46 22.80 -5.71
CA VAL A 250 -4.41 21.61 -4.85
C VAL A 250 -5.28 21.87 -3.64
N VAL A 251 -6.42 21.21 -3.55
CA VAL A 251 -7.41 21.42 -2.50
C VAL A 251 -7.55 20.14 -1.66
N PRO A 252 -7.31 20.18 -0.34
CA PRO A 252 -7.52 19.03 0.53
C PRO A 252 -8.96 18.51 0.49
N VAL A 253 -9.11 17.18 0.49
CA VAL A 253 -10.43 16.54 0.58
C VAL A 253 -11.08 16.84 1.93
N SER A 254 -12.33 17.28 1.91
CA SER A 254 -13.14 17.49 3.10
C SER A 254 -14.52 16.80 2.92
N PRO A 255 -15.07 16.15 3.97
CA PRO A 255 -14.46 15.91 5.27
C PRO A 255 -13.27 14.93 5.21
N GLN A 256 -12.44 14.88 6.27
CA GLN A 256 -11.27 13.99 6.34
C GLN A 256 -11.63 12.50 6.38
N ILE A 257 -12.89 12.18 6.70
CA ILE A 257 -13.41 10.81 6.75
C ILE A 257 -14.77 10.80 6.04
N ASP A 258 -14.91 9.92 5.04
CA ASP A 258 -16.21 9.60 4.42
C ASP A 258 -16.87 8.50 5.26
N GLN A 259 -17.99 8.91 5.89
CA GLN A 259 -18.68 8.03 6.84
C GLN A 259 -19.15 6.71 6.18
N PRO A 260 -19.16 5.58 6.91
CA PRO A 260 -18.80 5.45 8.33
C PRO A 260 -17.30 5.27 8.61
N PHE A 261 -16.44 4.85 7.68
CA PHE A 261 -15.06 4.45 8.01
C PHE A 261 -14.07 4.56 6.84
N LEU A 262 -14.21 5.51 5.94
CA LEU A 262 -13.29 5.68 4.83
C LEU A 262 -12.42 6.94 5.03
N PRO A 263 -11.20 6.84 5.60
CA PRO A 263 -10.35 8.00 5.82
C PRO A 263 -9.68 8.47 4.52
N PHE A 264 -9.46 9.78 4.43
CA PHE A 264 -8.64 10.42 3.39
C PHE A 264 -7.36 11.01 3.94
N VAL A 265 -7.19 11.01 5.25
CA VAL A 265 -6.03 11.53 5.97
C VAL A 265 -5.30 10.37 6.64
N PHE A 266 -3.99 10.36 6.53
CA PHE A 266 -3.15 9.31 7.11
C PHE A 266 -1.94 9.91 7.81
N ASP A 267 -1.63 9.36 8.98
CA ASP A 267 -0.37 9.54 9.67
C ASP A 267 0.66 8.62 9.06
N ILE A 268 1.81 9.15 8.68
CA ILE A 268 2.88 8.39 8.03
C ILE A 268 4.06 8.23 8.98
N ALA A 269 4.51 6.99 9.09
CA ALA A 269 5.56 6.52 9.98
C ALA A 269 6.63 5.75 9.19
N MET A 270 7.72 5.41 9.83
CA MET A 270 8.65 4.41 9.31
C MET A 270 8.20 3.01 9.76
N GLY A 271 8.51 1.99 8.96
CA GLY A 271 8.16 0.60 9.27
C GLY A 271 9.39 -0.29 9.34
N VAL A 272 9.51 -1.07 10.42
CA VAL A 272 10.53 -2.10 10.61
C VAL A 272 9.88 -3.48 10.73
N ARG A 273 10.68 -4.56 10.74
CA ARG A 273 10.15 -5.90 11.00
C ARG A 273 9.45 -5.98 12.36
N ARG A 274 8.41 -6.81 12.42
CA ARG A 274 7.63 -7.04 13.65
C ARG A 274 8.49 -7.66 14.73
N GLY A 275 9.22 -7.40 15.43
CA GLY A 275 10.12 -7.98 16.44
C GLY A 275 11.37 -7.14 16.62
N ASP A 276 11.55 -6.15 15.76
CA ASP A 276 12.71 -5.27 15.77
C ASP A 276 12.39 -3.97 16.55
N GLN A 277 12.08 -4.13 17.85
CA GLN A 277 11.78 -3.02 18.74
C GLN A 277 12.99 -2.08 18.90
N GLU A 278 14.18 -2.65 18.94
CA GLU A 278 15.40 -1.85 19.12
C GLU A 278 15.58 -0.86 17.97
N LEU A 279 15.50 -1.32 16.73
CA LEU A 279 15.58 -0.42 15.57
C LEU A 279 14.44 0.58 15.57
N ARG A 280 13.19 0.16 15.86
CA ARG A 280 12.06 1.08 15.94
C ARG A 280 12.30 2.21 16.95
N ASP A 281 12.83 1.88 18.13
CA ASP A 281 13.11 2.87 19.18
C ASP A 281 14.24 3.84 18.77
N GLN A 282 15.26 3.34 18.07
CA GLN A 282 16.31 4.18 17.47
C GLN A 282 15.72 5.13 16.41
N LEU A 283 14.80 4.64 15.57
CA LEU A 283 14.11 5.47 14.59
C LEU A 283 13.21 6.52 15.23
N ASP A 284 12.52 6.21 16.32
CA ASP A 284 11.71 7.17 17.07
C ASP A 284 12.58 8.31 17.64
N GLN A 285 13.76 7.99 18.18
CA GLN A 285 14.72 8.98 18.65
C GLN A 285 15.27 9.85 17.49
N PHE A 286 15.60 9.24 16.36
CA PHE A 286 16.01 9.93 15.15
C PHE A 286 14.93 10.92 14.68
N LEU A 287 13.67 10.49 14.58
CA LEU A 287 12.56 11.34 14.15
C LEU A 287 12.36 12.56 15.08
N GLU A 288 12.55 12.38 16.37
CA GLU A 288 12.47 13.47 17.33
C GLU A 288 13.66 14.43 17.20
N LYS A 289 14.87 13.90 17.13
CA LYS A 289 16.13 14.65 17.01
C LYS A 289 16.21 15.45 15.71
N ARG A 290 15.81 14.85 14.59
CA ARG A 290 15.94 15.43 13.23
C ARG A 290 14.65 16.01 12.67
N ARG A 291 13.67 16.25 13.53
CA ARG A 291 12.39 16.83 13.13
C ARG A 291 12.52 18.08 12.23
N PRO A 292 13.34 19.08 12.55
CA PRO A 292 13.44 20.29 11.72
C PRO A 292 13.95 20.01 10.30
N GLU A 293 14.96 19.12 10.17
CA GLU A 293 15.53 18.75 8.87
C GLU A 293 14.52 17.94 8.03
N ILE A 294 13.77 17.02 8.66
CA ILE A 294 12.72 16.26 8.02
C ILE A 294 11.60 17.18 7.54
N GLU A 295 11.16 18.13 8.37
CA GLU A 295 10.15 19.12 8.00
C GLU A 295 10.59 19.96 6.81
N LYS A 296 11.85 20.38 6.77
CA LYS A 296 12.42 21.10 5.62
C LYS A 296 12.39 20.26 4.34
N ILE A 297 12.77 18.98 4.43
CA ILE A 297 12.70 18.06 3.28
C ILE A 297 11.25 17.98 2.77
N LEU A 298 10.27 17.76 3.65
CA LEU A 298 8.87 17.66 3.27
C LEU A 298 8.34 18.95 2.62
N GLU A 299 8.79 20.13 3.09
CA GLU A 299 8.44 21.42 2.51
C GLU A 299 9.05 21.64 1.12
N GLU A 300 10.29 21.22 0.90
CA GLU A 300 10.94 21.27 -0.40
C GLU A 300 10.14 20.49 -1.47
N TYR A 301 9.57 19.36 -1.06
CA TYR A 301 8.73 18.49 -1.90
C TYR A 301 7.25 18.88 -1.93
N LYS A 302 6.88 20.00 -1.29
CA LYS A 302 5.49 20.48 -1.25
C LYS A 302 4.50 19.45 -0.71
N VAL A 303 4.92 18.66 0.27
CA VAL A 303 4.05 17.70 0.95
C VAL A 303 2.96 18.47 1.71
N PRO A 304 1.67 18.31 1.35
CA PRO A 304 0.60 18.95 2.09
C PRO A 304 0.52 18.34 3.50
N LYS A 305 0.70 19.18 4.50
CA LYS A 305 0.52 18.79 5.91
C LYS A 305 -0.89 19.12 6.36
N VAL A 306 -1.49 18.26 7.14
CA VAL A 306 -2.79 18.47 7.78
C VAL A 306 -2.55 18.55 9.28
N GLU A 307 -3.04 19.59 9.91
CA GLU A 307 -2.94 19.72 11.36
C GLU A 307 -3.69 18.56 12.04
N GLY A 308 -3.11 18.01 13.10
CA GLY A 308 -3.70 16.93 13.86
C GLY A 308 -5.01 17.40 14.48
N GLY A 309 -6.14 16.90 13.98
CA GLY A 309 -7.37 16.94 14.76
C GLY A 309 -7.09 16.19 16.04
N ASN A 310 -7.32 16.84 17.20
CA ASN A 310 -7.22 16.21 18.50
C ASN A 310 -7.96 14.87 18.45
N GLY A 311 -7.24 13.81 18.80
CA GLY A 311 -7.73 12.46 18.68
C GLY A 311 -9.10 12.28 19.35
N VAL A 312 -9.96 11.53 18.66
CA VAL A 312 -11.13 10.90 19.23
C VAL A 312 -10.72 9.53 19.75
#